data_5245799c288cf497519aee979aa64165
#
_entry.id   5245799c288cf497519aee979aa64165
#
_cell.length_a   1.000
_cell.length_b   1.000
_cell.length_c   1.000
_cell.angle_alpha   90.00
_cell.angle_beta   90.00
_cell.angle_gamma   90.00
#
_symmetry.space_group_name_H-M   'P 1'
#
loop_
_entity.id
_entity.type
_entity.pdbx_description
1 polymer ?
#
loop_
_entity_poly.entity_id
_entity_poly.type
_entity_poly.pdbx_seq_one_letter_code
_entity_poly.pdbx_strand_id
1 'polypeptide(L)'
;MQEEDTPYEVMSDEIDSLADVADGKSEEPEIAPVASFVLDRFDRAKVKKRNDEERFLRAYTNYRGIYGPDVAFTDTEKSRVFIKVTKTKVLAAYGQLVDVLFGNNRFPLTVEPSRLPDGVAEAVHMNTDPTVGDSAEAKGVMASPFGTRDGPPLPPGATLFDLERAGPLKTQLAGVSDKLVEGPGKTPTSVTFEPALVAAKKMEKKIHDQLDGSGANKHLRSVAFEMALFGTGIMKGPFAVDKEYPRWTDTGEYDPLIKTVPVTEHVSVWDFYPDPDANNMEEAEYVVQRHKLSRKGLRDLKRRPYFRDNAIDMAVELGASYTAEYWENAMEDDSTRPATERYEVLEFWGFADTEMLEANGIRVTKALKKYDQLNVNIWVCNNQILRLVLNPFKPSRIPYHAAPYEVNPYSFFGVGIAENMDDTQTLMNGFMRMAVDNAVLSGSLLIEIDENNLTPGQDLKIYPGKVFKRQGGAPGQALFATQFPNVSQQNMMLFDKARELSDESTGLPSYSYGQTNIQ
;
A
#
# COMPACT_ATOMS: atom_id res chain seq x y z
N MET A 1 28.85 35.93 -24.88
CA MET A 1 28.52 35.29 -23.62
C MET A 1 27.20 34.63 -23.88
N GLN A 2 27.21 33.35 -24.19
CA GLN A 2 25.98 32.55 -24.37
C GLN A 2 25.52 32.21 -22.97
N GLU A 3 24.30 32.59 -22.64
CA GLU A 3 23.60 32.10 -21.48
C GLU A 3 23.40 30.58 -21.66
N GLU A 4 23.98 29.79 -20.77
CA GLU A 4 23.70 28.36 -20.66
C GLU A 4 22.29 28.23 -20.07
N ASP A 5 21.33 27.89 -20.93
CA ASP A 5 19.97 27.54 -20.53
C ASP A 5 20.03 26.42 -19.49
N THR A 6 19.42 26.66 -18.35
CA THR A 6 19.35 25.65 -17.29
C THR A 6 18.46 24.49 -17.74
N PRO A 7 18.75 23.24 -17.31
CA PRO A 7 17.94 22.07 -17.70
C PRO A 7 16.45 22.18 -17.34
N TYR A 8 16.09 23.10 -16.48
CA TYR A 8 14.71 23.37 -16.08
C TYR A 8 13.92 24.22 -17.08
N GLU A 9 14.56 25.19 -17.73
CA GLU A 9 13.90 26.03 -18.74
C GLU A 9 13.61 25.24 -20.02
N VAL A 10 14.55 24.37 -20.43
CA VAL A 10 14.31 23.49 -21.59
C VAL A 10 13.15 22.51 -21.35
N MET A 11 12.89 22.12 -20.08
CA MET A 11 11.74 21.26 -19.75
C MET A 11 10.42 22.02 -19.72
N SER A 12 10.39 23.30 -19.33
CA SER A 12 9.16 24.10 -19.35
C SER A 12 8.70 24.34 -20.79
N ASP A 13 9.61 24.67 -21.69
CA ASP A 13 9.31 24.92 -23.10
C ASP A 13 8.89 23.65 -23.85
N GLU A 14 9.49 22.48 -23.52
CA GLU A 14 9.03 21.19 -24.06
C GLU A 14 7.66 20.78 -23.51
N ILE A 15 7.37 21.08 -22.23
CA ILE A 15 6.08 20.81 -21.62
C ILE A 15 5.00 21.75 -22.14
N ASP A 16 5.30 23.05 -22.30
CA ASP A 16 4.38 24.03 -22.88
C ASP A 16 4.09 23.74 -24.36
N SER A 17 5.10 23.27 -25.12
CA SER A 17 4.88 22.86 -26.51
C SER A 17 3.98 21.61 -26.63
N LEU A 18 3.93 20.75 -25.60
CA LEU A 18 3.02 19.63 -25.52
C LEU A 18 1.61 20.03 -25.07
N ALA A 19 1.48 21.13 -24.30
CA ALA A 19 0.19 21.70 -23.93
C ALA A 19 -0.53 22.35 -25.10
N ASP A 20 0.20 23.08 -25.96
CA ASP A 20 -0.34 23.70 -27.16
C ASP A 20 -0.88 22.69 -28.21
N VAL A 21 -0.40 21.43 -28.16
CA VAL A 21 -0.93 20.33 -29.01
C VAL A 21 -2.28 19.81 -28.50
N ALA A 22 -2.57 19.97 -27.22
CA ALA A 22 -3.86 19.56 -26.65
C ALA A 22 -5.03 20.48 -27.08
N ASP A 23 -4.74 21.75 -27.43
CA ASP A 23 -5.75 22.73 -27.82
C ASP A 23 -5.92 22.92 -29.36
N GLY A 24 -5.06 22.28 -30.16
CA GLY A 24 -5.12 22.38 -31.63
C GLY A 24 -6.34 21.66 -32.21
N LYS A 25 -7.27 22.41 -32.76
CA LYS A 25 -8.31 21.97 -33.69
C LYS A 25 -7.66 21.30 -34.92
N SER A 26 -7.32 20.03 -34.83
CA SER A 26 -7.02 19.18 -35.97
C SER A 26 -8.05 18.07 -36.04
N GLU A 27 -8.53 17.79 -37.23
CA GLU A 27 -9.38 16.65 -37.59
C GLU A 27 -9.02 15.43 -36.74
N GLU A 28 -10.04 14.80 -36.19
CA GLU A 28 -9.90 13.65 -35.25
C GLU A 28 -8.96 12.60 -35.87
N PRO A 29 -7.72 12.45 -35.42
CA PRO A 29 -6.90 11.32 -35.84
C PRO A 29 -7.58 10.04 -35.38
N GLU A 30 -7.46 8.96 -36.14
CA GLU A 30 -7.87 7.62 -35.76
C GLU A 30 -7.23 7.26 -34.43
N ILE A 31 -7.92 7.59 -33.33
CA ILE A 31 -7.46 7.43 -31.93
C ILE A 31 -7.43 5.96 -31.54
N ALA A 32 -8.00 5.09 -32.38
CA ALA A 32 -8.11 3.66 -32.18
C ALA A 32 -6.79 2.91 -31.83
N PRO A 33 -5.62 3.18 -32.44
CA PRO A 33 -4.45 2.33 -32.24
C PRO A 33 -3.88 2.38 -30.81
N VAL A 34 -3.75 3.56 -30.20
CA VAL A 34 -3.18 3.72 -28.85
C VAL A 34 -4.11 3.19 -27.78
N ALA A 35 -5.43 3.44 -27.90
CA ALA A 35 -6.39 2.89 -26.96
C ALA A 35 -6.40 1.36 -27.02
N SER A 36 -6.43 0.81 -28.24
CA SER A 36 -6.37 -0.65 -28.46
C SER A 36 -5.08 -1.26 -27.95
N PHE A 37 -3.95 -0.57 -28.08
CA PHE A 37 -2.67 -1.00 -27.50
C PHE A 37 -2.74 -1.11 -25.98
N VAL A 38 -3.28 -0.10 -25.28
CA VAL A 38 -3.42 -0.14 -23.81
C VAL A 38 -4.37 -1.25 -23.38
N LEU A 39 -5.48 -1.46 -24.08
CA LEU A 39 -6.43 -2.53 -23.81
C LEU A 39 -5.80 -3.92 -24.00
N ASP A 40 -5.05 -4.14 -25.10
CA ASP A 40 -4.33 -5.42 -25.33
C ASP A 40 -3.32 -5.70 -24.22
N ARG A 41 -2.55 -4.68 -23.79
CA ARG A 41 -1.61 -4.83 -22.66
C ARG A 41 -2.32 -5.13 -21.35
N PHE A 42 -3.44 -4.48 -21.10
CA PHE A 42 -4.28 -4.74 -19.93
C PHE A 42 -4.86 -6.16 -19.93
N ASP A 43 -5.40 -6.61 -21.06
CA ASP A 43 -5.99 -7.94 -21.18
C ASP A 43 -4.94 -9.05 -20.98
N ARG A 44 -3.72 -8.89 -21.53
CA ARG A 44 -2.60 -9.81 -21.30
C ARG A 44 -2.24 -9.88 -19.80
N ALA A 45 -2.08 -8.72 -19.16
CA ALA A 45 -1.79 -8.66 -17.74
C ALA A 45 -2.92 -9.27 -16.89
N LYS A 46 -4.18 -9.04 -17.28
CA LYS A 46 -5.36 -9.60 -16.62
C LYS A 46 -5.41 -11.13 -16.70
N VAL A 47 -5.13 -11.69 -17.87
CA VAL A 47 -5.10 -13.16 -18.06
C VAL A 47 -4.04 -13.80 -17.16
N LYS A 48 -2.83 -13.24 -17.11
CA LYS A 48 -1.75 -13.76 -16.25
C LYS A 48 -2.11 -13.64 -14.77
N LYS A 49 -2.65 -12.49 -14.36
CA LYS A 49 -2.97 -12.20 -12.97
C LYS A 49 -4.12 -13.05 -12.40
N ARG A 50 -4.93 -13.67 -13.25
CA ARG A 50 -6.10 -14.43 -12.81
C ARG A 50 -5.79 -15.48 -11.75
N ASN A 51 -4.68 -16.19 -11.89
CA ASN A 51 -4.25 -17.17 -10.89
C ASN A 51 -3.92 -16.50 -9.54
N ASP A 52 -3.31 -15.31 -9.58
CA ASP A 52 -3.00 -14.55 -8.37
C ASP A 52 -4.29 -13.99 -7.74
N GLU A 53 -5.26 -13.57 -8.54
CA GLU A 53 -6.57 -13.12 -8.04
C GLU A 53 -7.32 -14.25 -7.31
N GLU A 54 -7.23 -15.49 -7.79
CA GLU A 54 -7.79 -16.67 -7.09
C GLU A 54 -7.08 -16.91 -5.75
N ARG A 55 -5.75 -16.76 -5.69
CA ARG A 55 -4.97 -16.82 -4.45
C ARG A 55 -5.39 -15.72 -3.47
N PHE A 56 -5.52 -14.49 -3.95
CA PHE A 56 -5.98 -13.35 -3.15
C PHE A 56 -7.39 -13.54 -2.62
N LEU A 57 -8.31 -14.05 -3.45
CA LEU A 57 -9.68 -14.33 -3.03
C LEU A 57 -9.72 -15.38 -1.91
N ARG A 58 -8.94 -16.46 -2.04
CA ARG A 58 -8.80 -17.49 -1.01
C ARG A 58 -8.20 -16.92 0.29
N ALA A 59 -7.16 -16.09 0.18
CA ALA A 59 -6.58 -15.38 1.32
C ALA A 59 -7.61 -14.50 2.03
N TYR A 60 -8.42 -13.76 1.27
CA TYR A 60 -9.46 -12.90 1.81
C TYR A 60 -10.59 -13.67 2.48
N THR A 61 -11.09 -14.75 1.87
CA THR A 61 -12.13 -15.61 2.46
C THR A 61 -11.67 -16.25 3.76
N ASN A 62 -10.42 -16.74 3.81
CA ASN A 62 -9.81 -17.26 5.04
C ASN A 62 -9.68 -16.19 6.14
N TYR A 63 -9.28 -14.98 5.76
CA TYR A 63 -9.22 -13.85 6.70
C TYR A 63 -10.62 -13.46 7.23
N ARG A 64 -11.63 -13.41 6.37
CA ARG A 64 -13.02 -13.13 6.75
C ARG A 64 -13.62 -14.28 7.58
N GLY A 65 -13.16 -15.50 7.39
CA GLY A 65 -13.72 -16.71 7.96
C GLY A 65 -15.01 -17.12 7.27
N ILE A 66 -14.99 -17.09 5.97
CA ILE A 66 -16.08 -17.50 5.08
C ILE A 66 -15.57 -18.69 4.27
N TYR A 67 -16.37 -19.74 4.15
CA TYR A 67 -16.04 -20.85 3.28
C TYR A 67 -16.18 -20.45 1.82
N GLY A 68 -15.14 -20.75 1.04
CA GLY A 68 -15.15 -20.51 -0.40
C GLY A 68 -16.13 -21.45 -1.13
N PRO A 69 -16.47 -21.14 -2.38
CA PRO A 69 -17.39 -21.95 -3.19
C PRO A 69 -16.83 -23.34 -3.53
N ASP A 70 -15.53 -23.52 -3.39
CA ASP A 70 -14.77 -24.76 -3.59
C ASP A 70 -14.94 -25.77 -2.44
N VAL A 71 -15.43 -25.32 -1.28
CA VAL A 71 -15.66 -26.20 -0.13
C VAL A 71 -17.05 -26.84 -0.22
N ALA A 72 -17.10 -28.08 -0.69
CA ALA A 72 -18.33 -28.87 -0.68
C ALA A 72 -18.53 -29.50 0.71
N PHE A 73 -19.70 -29.27 1.29
CA PHE A 73 -20.13 -29.94 2.52
C PHE A 73 -20.95 -31.18 2.19
N THR A 74 -20.65 -32.28 2.87
CA THR A 74 -21.51 -33.49 2.76
C THR A 74 -22.80 -33.29 3.54
N ASP A 75 -23.87 -33.98 3.15
CA ASP A 75 -25.17 -33.93 3.85
C ASP A 75 -25.10 -34.39 5.31
N THR A 76 -24.05 -35.12 5.65
CA THR A 76 -23.79 -35.62 7.00
C THR A 76 -23.08 -34.57 7.89
N GLU A 77 -22.39 -33.61 7.31
CA GLU A 77 -21.75 -32.53 8.06
C GLU A 77 -22.76 -31.42 8.37
N LYS A 78 -23.06 -31.21 9.63
CA LYS A 78 -23.99 -30.16 10.09
C LYS A 78 -23.30 -28.92 10.61
N SER A 79 -22.11 -29.08 11.15
CA SER A 79 -21.33 -27.95 11.66
C SER A 79 -20.79 -27.07 10.53
N ARG A 80 -20.95 -25.75 10.69
CA ARG A 80 -20.43 -24.72 9.77
C ARG A 80 -19.45 -23.79 10.50
N VAL A 81 -18.84 -24.29 11.57
CA VAL A 81 -17.90 -23.50 12.38
C VAL A 81 -16.63 -23.21 11.59
N PHE A 82 -16.23 -21.96 11.56
CA PHE A 82 -14.96 -21.49 11.00
C PHE A 82 -14.12 -20.83 12.09
N ILE A 83 -12.92 -21.32 12.32
CA ILE A 83 -11.98 -20.76 13.31
C ILE A 83 -11.05 -19.77 12.64
N LYS A 84 -11.12 -18.49 13.01
CA LYS A 84 -10.43 -17.37 12.32
C LYS A 84 -8.97 -17.21 12.76
N VAL A 85 -8.17 -18.27 12.70
CA VAL A 85 -6.73 -18.22 13.07
C VAL A 85 -5.97 -17.35 12.09
N THR A 86 -6.23 -17.46 10.79
CA THR A 86 -5.62 -16.62 9.76
C THR A 86 -5.79 -15.14 10.05
N LYS A 87 -7.00 -14.71 10.46
CA LYS A 87 -7.25 -13.31 10.82
C LYS A 87 -6.34 -12.84 11.96
N THR A 88 -6.20 -13.67 13.00
CA THR A 88 -5.38 -13.32 14.16
C THR A 88 -3.92 -13.15 13.77
N LYS A 89 -3.39 -14.06 12.95
CA LYS A 89 -1.99 -14.01 12.52
C LYS A 89 -1.70 -12.86 11.55
N VAL A 90 -2.58 -12.60 10.59
CA VAL A 90 -2.45 -11.45 9.69
C VAL A 90 -2.45 -10.14 10.48
N LEU A 91 -3.35 -10.00 11.47
CA LEU A 91 -3.36 -8.81 12.32
C LEU A 91 -2.13 -8.70 13.21
N ALA A 92 -1.57 -9.82 13.69
CA ALA A 92 -0.33 -9.83 14.47
C ALA A 92 0.86 -9.35 13.62
N ALA A 93 1.03 -9.90 12.40
CA ALA A 93 2.08 -9.46 11.49
C ALA A 93 1.92 -7.99 11.07
N TYR A 94 0.69 -7.59 10.74
CA TYR A 94 0.39 -6.20 10.45
C TYR A 94 0.77 -5.29 11.64
N GLY A 95 0.45 -5.71 12.87
CA GLY A 95 0.84 -4.97 14.08
C GLY A 95 2.35 -4.82 14.22
N GLN A 96 3.11 -5.90 13.99
CA GLN A 96 4.58 -5.88 14.01
C GLN A 96 5.16 -4.97 12.92
N LEU A 97 4.63 -5.04 11.69
CA LEU A 97 5.06 -4.15 10.60
C LEU A 97 4.80 -2.67 10.93
N VAL A 98 3.62 -2.38 11.48
CA VAL A 98 3.25 -1.01 11.90
C VAL A 98 4.13 -0.53 13.05
N ASP A 99 4.46 -1.40 14.01
CA ASP A 99 5.34 -1.06 15.12
C ASP A 99 6.77 -0.75 14.66
N VAL A 100 7.31 -1.54 13.75
CA VAL A 100 8.61 -1.29 13.14
C VAL A 100 8.62 0.02 12.34
N LEU A 101 7.57 0.27 11.56
CA LEU A 101 7.50 1.45 10.69
C LEU A 101 7.17 2.74 11.45
N PHE A 102 6.40 2.66 12.54
CA PHE A 102 5.83 3.84 13.19
C PHE A 102 5.97 3.84 14.73
N GLY A 103 6.66 2.87 15.34
CA GLY A 103 6.75 2.69 16.79
C GLY A 103 7.31 3.90 17.54
N ASN A 104 8.19 4.68 16.90
CA ASN A 104 8.75 5.91 17.45
C ASN A 104 8.00 7.19 17.03
N ASN A 105 6.80 7.05 16.47
CA ASN A 105 6.01 8.15 15.92
C ASN A 105 6.72 8.99 14.84
N ARG A 106 7.78 8.42 14.23
CA ARG A 106 8.55 8.97 13.12
C ARG A 106 8.82 7.86 12.12
N PHE A 107 8.90 8.20 10.84
CA PHE A 107 9.34 7.26 9.83
C PHE A 107 10.79 6.81 10.12
N PRO A 108 11.13 5.53 9.96
CA PRO A 108 12.48 5.02 10.16
C PRO A 108 13.38 5.41 8.98
N LEU A 109 13.55 6.71 8.78
CA LEU A 109 14.33 7.31 7.71
C LEU A 109 15.33 8.26 8.32
N THR A 110 16.59 8.05 7.99
CA THR A 110 17.72 8.93 8.35
C THR A 110 18.45 9.34 7.08
N VAL A 111 19.00 10.54 7.07
CA VAL A 111 19.81 11.04 5.97
C VAL A 111 21.24 11.23 6.45
N GLU A 112 22.15 10.47 5.87
CA GLU A 112 23.59 10.60 6.13
C GLU A 112 24.23 11.47 5.06
N PRO A 113 25.26 12.28 5.44
CA PRO A 113 25.98 13.08 4.47
C PRO A 113 26.78 12.17 3.53
N SER A 114 26.67 12.41 2.23
CA SER A 114 27.58 11.79 1.25
C SER A 114 28.99 12.37 1.38
N ARG A 115 29.99 11.64 0.88
CA ARG A 115 31.38 12.15 0.83
C ARG A 115 31.40 13.44 0.03
N LEU A 116 32.05 14.44 0.61
CA LEU A 116 32.27 15.72 -0.05
C LEU A 116 33.27 15.56 -1.21
N PRO A 117 33.10 16.33 -2.29
CA PRO A 117 34.13 16.39 -3.35
C PRO A 117 35.50 16.82 -2.80
N ASP A 118 36.55 16.33 -3.44
CA ASP A 118 37.94 16.71 -3.08
C ASP A 118 38.10 18.23 -3.07
N GLY A 119 38.65 18.77 -1.98
CA GLY A 119 38.88 20.20 -1.79
C GLY A 119 37.80 20.94 -0.98
N VAL A 120 36.73 20.28 -0.57
CA VAL A 120 35.76 20.86 0.36
C VAL A 120 36.10 20.41 1.78
N ALA A 121 36.22 21.34 2.71
CA ALA A 121 36.51 21.03 4.11
C ALA A 121 35.33 20.26 4.75
N GLU A 122 35.60 19.08 5.30
CA GLU A 122 34.61 18.25 6.01
C GLU A 122 34.10 18.93 7.29
N ALA A 123 35.01 19.66 7.98
CA ALA A 123 34.67 20.35 9.22
C ALA A 123 35.25 21.75 9.25
N VAL A 124 34.48 22.69 9.74
CA VAL A 124 34.94 24.07 9.97
C VAL A 124 35.05 24.30 11.47
N HIS A 125 36.24 24.60 11.94
CA HIS A 125 36.46 24.94 13.33
C HIS A 125 36.19 26.44 13.53
N MET A 126 35.18 26.77 14.34
CA MET A 126 34.91 28.14 14.76
C MET A 126 35.50 28.37 16.15
N ASN A 127 36.40 29.34 16.27
CA ASN A 127 36.91 29.75 17.56
C ASN A 127 35.90 30.69 18.24
N THR A 128 35.40 30.29 19.39
CA THR A 128 34.39 31.06 20.15
C THR A 128 35.02 31.99 21.19
N ASP A 129 36.36 32.08 21.22
CA ASP A 129 37.04 32.96 22.15
C ASP A 129 36.92 34.42 21.70
N PRO A 130 36.24 35.30 22.45
CA PRO A 130 36.04 36.71 22.08
C PRO A 130 37.32 37.54 22.05
N THR A 131 38.44 37.00 22.53
CA THR A 131 39.75 37.69 22.54
C THR A 131 40.55 37.50 21.24
N VAL A 132 40.12 36.59 20.34
CA VAL A 132 40.78 36.31 19.05
C VAL A 132 40.03 37.01 17.88
N GLY A 133 39.50 38.19 18.13
CA GLY A 133 38.95 39.02 17.06
C GLY A 133 40.06 39.70 16.29
N ASP A 134 40.34 39.25 15.08
CA ASP A 134 41.13 39.87 14.01
C ASP A 134 42.22 38.99 13.35
N SER A 135 42.15 37.67 13.47
CA SER A 135 42.95 36.84 12.59
C SER A 135 42.36 36.78 11.18
N ALA A 136 43.18 36.93 10.15
CA ALA A 136 42.77 36.90 8.75
C ALA A 136 42.05 35.59 8.35
N GLU A 137 42.27 34.52 9.11
CA GLU A 137 41.62 33.22 8.96
C GLU A 137 40.14 33.26 9.37
N ALA A 138 39.77 34.02 10.43
CA ALA A 138 38.38 34.21 10.83
C ALA A 138 37.57 34.98 9.77
N LYS A 139 38.21 35.88 9.03
CA LYS A 139 37.57 36.63 7.94
C LYS A 139 37.36 35.77 6.68
N GLY A 140 38.21 34.79 6.44
CA GLY A 140 38.09 33.86 5.31
C GLY A 140 36.95 32.82 5.50
N VAL A 141 36.75 32.38 6.74
CA VAL A 141 35.72 31.38 7.08
C VAL A 141 34.30 32.00 7.11
N MET A 142 34.19 33.30 7.36
CA MET A 142 32.90 34.01 7.35
C MET A 142 32.38 34.34 5.94
N ALA A 143 33.20 34.22 4.92
CA ALA A 143 32.87 34.58 3.54
C ALA A 143 32.23 33.44 2.76
N SER A 144 31.26 32.74 3.34
CA SER A 144 30.36 31.81 2.65
C SER A 144 30.51 30.32 3.00
N PRO A 145 29.79 29.84 4.00
CA PRO A 145 29.55 28.40 4.10
C PRO A 145 28.49 27.87 3.09
N PHE A 146 27.91 28.74 2.26
CA PHE A 146 26.82 28.37 1.36
C PHE A 146 27.01 28.79 -0.10
N GLY A 147 28.24 29.02 -0.57
CA GLY A 147 28.56 29.05 -2.01
C GLY A 147 27.81 30.05 -2.91
N THR A 148 27.05 30.99 -2.39
CA THR A 148 26.44 32.05 -3.20
C THR A 148 27.28 33.33 -3.09
N ARG A 149 27.88 33.70 -4.20
CA ARG A 149 28.69 34.91 -4.37
C ARG A 149 27.94 36.25 -4.18
N ASP A 150 26.62 36.20 -3.96
CA ASP A 150 25.69 37.33 -4.05
C ASP A 150 24.90 37.65 -2.78
N GLY A 151 25.42 37.27 -1.61
CA GLY A 151 24.88 37.82 -0.35
C GLY A 151 25.33 39.27 -0.16
N PRO A 152 24.47 40.18 0.35
CA PRO A 152 24.89 41.55 0.63
C PRO A 152 26.09 41.56 1.58
N PRO A 153 27.13 42.38 1.32
CA PRO A 153 28.31 42.44 2.16
C PRO A 153 27.92 42.85 3.57
N LEU A 154 28.37 42.09 4.56
CA LEU A 154 28.19 42.44 5.97
C LEU A 154 28.78 43.83 6.23
N PRO A 155 28.08 44.69 6.97
CA PRO A 155 28.60 46.01 7.29
C PRO A 155 29.93 45.89 8.06
N PRO A 156 30.90 46.77 7.77
CA PRO A 156 32.20 46.73 8.43
C PRO A 156 32.00 46.95 9.95
N GLY A 157 32.42 45.95 10.74
CA GLY A 157 32.30 45.96 12.20
C GLY A 157 31.26 45.00 12.78
N ALA A 158 30.59 44.19 11.96
CA ALA A 158 29.67 43.15 12.44
C ALA A 158 30.45 42.04 13.16
N THR A 159 30.11 41.79 14.41
CA THR A 159 30.70 40.76 15.25
C THR A 159 29.83 39.47 15.20
N LEU A 160 30.39 38.34 15.64
CA LEU A 160 29.68 37.07 15.76
C LEU A 160 28.35 37.21 16.56
N PHE A 161 28.29 38.16 17.48
CA PHE A 161 27.13 38.52 18.29
C PHE A 161 25.98 39.13 17.47
N ASP A 162 26.29 39.81 16.39
CA ASP A 162 25.27 40.39 15.51
C ASP A 162 24.64 39.35 14.57
N LEU A 163 25.40 38.30 14.24
CA LEU A 163 24.93 37.11 13.52
C LEU A 163 24.03 36.25 14.43
N GLU A 164 24.26 36.18 15.72
CA GLU A 164 23.39 35.51 16.68
C GLU A 164 22.02 36.20 16.84
N ARG A 165 21.93 37.48 16.58
CA ARG A 165 20.68 38.25 16.58
C ARG A 165 19.82 38.02 15.31
N ALA A 166 20.39 37.58 14.22
CA ALA A 166 19.72 37.26 12.99
C ALA A 166 19.12 35.83 13.09
N GLY A 167 17.98 35.72 13.73
CA GLY A 167 17.11 34.56 14.04
C GLY A 167 17.39 33.16 13.49
N PRO A 168 17.74 32.90 12.24
CA PRO A 168 17.92 31.53 11.73
C PRO A 168 19.22 30.85 12.15
N LEU A 169 20.29 31.60 12.52
CA LEU A 169 21.53 31.01 12.99
C LEU A 169 21.46 30.55 14.46
N LYS A 170 20.69 31.25 15.27
CA LYS A 170 20.53 30.94 16.70
C LYS A 170 19.92 29.56 16.95
N THR A 171 18.99 29.15 16.11
CA THR A 171 18.34 27.83 16.20
C THR A 171 19.27 26.69 15.75
N GLN A 172 20.27 26.97 14.92
CA GLN A 172 21.21 25.96 14.42
C GLN A 172 22.36 25.71 15.40
N LEU A 173 22.82 26.75 16.09
CA LEU A 173 23.85 26.65 17.13
C LEU A 173 23.32 26.05 18.43
N ALA A 174 22.07 26.30 18.79
CA ALA A 174 21.43 25.73 19.98
C ALA A 174 21.35 24.20 19.93
N GLY A 175 21.10 23.60 18.75
CA GLY A 175 21.04 22.14 18.59
C GLY A 175 22.40 21.44 18.65
N VAL A 176 23.50 22.19 18.47
CA VAL A 176 24.86 21.66 18.56
C VAL A 176 25.42 21.80 20.00
N SER A 177 25.01 22.85 20.73
CA SER A 177 25.47 23.08 22.11
C SER A 177 24.92 22.06 23.10
N ASP A 178 23.69 21.53 22.92
CA ASP A 178 23.09 20.57 23.84
C ASP A 178 23.79 19.20 23.90
N LYS A 179 24.55 18.84 22.86
CA LYS A 179 25.34 17.60 22.86
C LYS A 179 26.75 17.73 23.38
N LEU A 180 27.22 18.96 23.59
CA LEU A 180 28.60 19.25 24.03
C LEU A 180 28.72 19.54 25.55
N VAL A 181 27.60 19.57 26.28
CA VAL A 181 27.58 19.88 27.73
C VAL A 181 27.33 18.60 28.55
N GLU A 182 28.09 17.55 28.29
CA GLU A 182 28.22 16.45 29.26
C GLU A 182 29.65 16.42 29.84
N GLY A 183 29.91 17.35 30.74
CA GLY A 183 31.11 17.34 31.58
C GLY A 183 31.18 18.56 32.46
N PRO A 184 31.29 18.43 33.79
CA PRO A 184 31.35 19.58 34.66
C PRO A 184 32.70 20.33 34.48
N GLY A 185 32.66 21.53 33.93
CA GLY A 185 33.72 22.52 34.14
C GLY A 185 34.65 22.90 32.98
N LYS A 186 34.33 22.58 31.72
CA LYS A 186 35.09 23.11 30.58
C LYS A 186 34.15 23.83 29.61
N THR A 187 34.27 25.16 29.52
CA THR A 187 33.67 25.93 28.41
C THR A 187 34.36 25.48 27.11
N PRO A 188 33.62 25.00 26.09
CA PRO A 188 34.26 24.63 24.83
C PRO A 188 34.83 25.86 24.14
N THR A 189 36.13 25.88 23.92
CA THR A 189 36.85 26.96 23.24
C THR A 189 36.73 26.88 21.71
N SER A 190 36.19 25.80 21.19
CA SER A 190 35.96 25.66 19.75
C SER A 190 34.76 24.78 19.44
N VAL A 191 33.91 25.19 18.53
CA VAL A 191 32.79 24.41 17.99
C VAL A 191 33.18 23.93 16.60
N THR A 192 33.15 22.60 16.42
CA THR A 192 33.34 22.01 15.09
C THR A 192 32.03 22.01 14.35
N PHE A 193 31.97 22.72 13.25
CA PHE A 193 30.79 22.79 12.39
C PHE A 193 30.97 21.91 11.15
N GLU A 194 30.14 20.91 11.00
CA GLU A 194 30.10 20.01 9.84
C GLU A 194 28.95 20.38 8.91
N PRO A 195 29.20 21.17 7.84
CA PRO A 195 28.15 21.69 6.98
C PRO A 195 27.33 20.57 6.29
N ALA A 196 27.96 19.46 5.91
CA ALA A 196 27.34 18.33 5.29
C ALA A 196 26.35 17.62 6.23
N LEU A 197 26.74 17.44 7.50
CA LEU A 197 25.87 16.84 8.53
C LEU A 197 24.64 17.72 8.83
N VAL A 198 24.84 19.04 8.88
CA VAL A 198 23.73 19.99 9.10
C VAL A 198 22.79 20.00 7.91
N ALA A 199 23.30 19.94 6.68
CA ALA A 199 22.49 19.84 5.48
C ALA A 199 21.68 18.54 5.44
N ALA A 200 22.31 17.40 5.78
CA ALA A 200 21.65 16.10 5.87
C ALA A 200 20.50 16.10 6.90
N LYS A 201 20.73 16.65 8.10
CA LYS A 201 19.67 16.78 9.13
C LYS A 201 18.52 17.71 8.71
N LYS A 202 18.82 18.80 7.99
CA LYS A 202 17.77 19.67 7.44
C LYS A 202 16.96 18.96 6.37
N MET A 203 17.62 18.18 5.52
CA MET A 203 16.96 17.38 4.50
C MET A 203 16.07 16.30 5.13
N GLU A 204 16.60 15.57 6.13
CA GLU A 204 15.83 14.59 6.91
C GLU A 204 14.57 15.21 7.50
N LYS A 205 14.70 16.34 8.19
CA LYS A 205 13.55 17.05 8.76
C LYS A 205 12.54 17.44 7.67
N LYS A 206 13.00 17.98 6.54
CA LYS A 206 12.13 18.37 5.43
C LYS A 206 11.38 17.18 4.83
N ILE A 207 12.05 16.03 4.69
CA ILE A 207 11.41 14.79 4.20
C ILE A 207 10.36 14.32 5.19
N HIS A 208 10.64 14.30 6.50
CA HIS A 208 9.65 13.95 7.52
C HIS A 208 8.44 14.88 7.47
N ASP A 209 8.65 16.20 7.43
CA ASP A 209 7.57 17.19 7.35
C ASP A 209 6.71 16.99 6.07
N GLN A 210 7.33 16.58 4.96
CA GLN A 210 6.63 16.29 3.70
C GLN A 210 5.83 14.99 3.77
N LEU A 211 6.39 13.92 4.36
CA LEU A 211 5.69 12.65 4.56
C LEU A 211 4.49 12.81 5.47
N ASP A 212 4.63 13.56 6.56
CA ASP A 212 3.52 13.88 7.48
C ASP A 212 2.44 14.73 6.78
N GLY A 213 2.86 15.78 6.07
CA GLY A 213 1.96 16.66 5.32
C GLY A 213 1.20 15.97 4.20
N SER A 214 1.79 14.95 3.58
CA SER A 214 1.15 14.15 2.52
C SER A 214 0.17 13.11 3.07
N GLY A 215 0.25 12.77 4.35
CA GLY A 215 -0.53 11.68 4.95
C GLY A 215 0.01 10.29 4.57
N ALA A 216 1.29 10.19 4.25
CA ALA A 216 1.95 8.95 3.84
C ALA A 216 1.76 7.80 4.86
N ASN A 217 1.66 8.14 6.15
CA ASN A 217 1.40 7.18 7.22
C ASN A 217 0.12 6.35 6.97
N LYS A 218 -0.97 6.98 6.53
CA LYS A 218 -2.22 6.29 6.23
C LYS A 218 -2.04 5.30 5.08
N HIS A 219 -1.38 5.73 4.01
CA HIS A 219 -1.17 4.89 2.82
C HIS A 219 -0.22 3.73 3.11
N LEU A 220 0.88 3.97 3.83
CA LEU A 220 1.81 2.91 4.24
C LEU A 220 1.18 1.87 5.18
N ARG A 221 0.23 2.26 6.04
CA ARG A 221 -0.54 1.29 6.84
C ARG A 221 -1.40 0.39 5.97
N SER A 222 -2.02 0.92 4.92
CA SER A 222 -2.77 0.12 3.95
C SER A 222 -1.86 -0.81 3.16
N VAL A 223 -0.69 -0.33 2.73
CA VAL A 223 0.36 -1.14 2.07
C VAL A 223 0.81 -2.29 2.98
N ALA A 224 1.12 -2.01 4.25
CA ALA A 224 1.54 -3.03 5.21
C ALA A 224 0.45 -4.08 5.48
N PHE A 225 -0.81 -3.68 5.49
CA PHE A 225 -1.94 -4.60 5.63
C PHE A 225 -2.09 -5.53 4.42
N GLU A 226 -2.07 -4.98 3.19
CA GLU A 226 -2.13 -5.80 1.98
C GLU A 226 -0.90 -6.71 1.84
N MET A 227 0.28 -6.23 2.21
CA MET A 227 1.50 -7.01 2.24
C MET A 227 1.37 -8.23 3.17
N ALA A 228 0.84 -8.05 4.37
CA ALA A 228 0.63 -9.16 5.32
C ALA A 228 -0.46 -10.13 4.85
N LEU A 229 -1.54 -9.64 4.23
CA LEU A 229 -2.68 -10.47 3.83
C LEU A 229 -2.46 -11.16 2.48
N PHE A 230 -2.13 -10.38 1.45
CA PHE A 230 -2.02 -10.83 0.06
C PHE A 230 -0.59 -11.12 -0.40
N GLY A 231 0.40 -10.82 0.45
CA GLY A 231 1.81 -11.04 0.15
C GLY A 231 2.50 -9.91 -0.60
N THR A 232 1.78 -8.89 -1.05
CA THR A 232 2.38 -7.74 -1.74
C THR A 232 1.63 -6.47 -1.40
N GLY A 233 2.36 -5.45 -1.03
CA GLY A 233 1.83 -4.10 -0.85
C GLY A 233 2.36 -3.17 -1.94
N ILE A 234 1.50 -2.35 -2.53
CA ILE A 234 1.85 -1.50 -3.66
C ILE A 234 1.63 -0.03 -3.30
N MET A 235 2.63 0.78 -3.59
CA MET A 235 2.60 2.22 -3.39
C MET A 235 2.94 2.92 -4.70
N LYS A 236 2.18 3.98 -5.00
CA LYS A 236 2.37 4.85 -6.16
C LYS A 236 2.92 6.20 -5.74
N GLY A 237 3.85 6.75 -6.50
CA GLY A 237 4.40 8.08 -6.30
C GLY A 237 5.87 8.08 -5.87
N PRO A 238 6.37 9.24 -5.34
CA PRO A 238 5.61 10.46 -5.02
C PRO A 238 5.26 11.30 -6.27
N PHE A 239 4.09 11.94 -6.23
CA PHE A 239 3.66 12.92 -7.22
C PHE A 239 3.51 14.30 -6.59
N ALA A 240 3.83 15.35 -7.31
CA ALA A 240 3.54 16.72 -6.91
C ALA A 240 2.04 16.99 -7.08
N VAL A 241 1.36 17.31 -6.00
CA VAL A 241 -0.06 17.64 -5.98
C VAL A 241 -0.27 18.95 -5.25
N ASP A 242 -1.06 19.84 -5.85
CA ASP A 242 -1.44 21.09 -5.21
C ASP A 242 -2.53 20.82 -4.18
N LYS A 243 -2.21 21.16 -2.93
CA LYS A 243 -3.12 21.02 -1.80
C LYS A 243 -3.59 22.38 -1.35
N GLU A 244 -4.90 22.55 -1.29
CA GLU A 244 -5.53 23.77 -0.79
C GLU A 244 -5.63 23.71 0.73
N TYR A 245 -5.08 24.74 1.39
CA TYR A 245 -5.22 24.93 2.82
C TYR A 245 -6.19 26.10 3.06
N PRO A 246 -7.29 25.89 3.78
CA PRO A 246 -8.26 26.95 4.05
C PRO A 246 -7.58 28.09 4.82
N ARG A 247 -7.67 29.28 4.27
CA ARG A 247 -7.19 30.51 4.90
C ARG A 247 -8.24 31.60 4.71
N TRP A 248 -8.49 32.35 5.76
CA TRP A 248 -9.34 33.53 5.74
C TRP A 248 -8.44 34.76 5.92
N THR A 249 -8.66 35.77 5.10
CA THR A 249 -7.97 37.06 5.25
C THR A 249 -8.54 37.82 6.44
N ASP A 250 -7.81 38.82 6.93
CA ASP A 250 -8.28 39.69 8.01
C ASP A 250 -9.56 40.43 7.65
N THR A 251 -9.87 40.56 6.36
CA THR A 251 -11.11 41.12 5.81
C THR A 251 -12.28 40.14 5.79
N GLY A 252 -12.08 38.88 6.16
CA GLY A 252 -13.11 37.83 6.15
C GLY A 252 -13.33 37.15 4.78
N GLU A 253 -12.50 37.42 3.79
CA GLU A 253 -12.55 36.75 2.49
C GLU A 253 -11.83 35.41 2.54
N TYR A 254 -12.38 34.41 1.85
CA TYR A 254 -11.77 33.10 1.70
C TYR A 254 -10.68 33.16 0.63
N ASP A 255 -9.42 33.02 1.04
CA ASP A 255 -8.23 33.00 0.18
C ASP A 255 -7.41 31.75 0.48
N PRO A 256 -7.70 30.60 -0.20
CA PRO A 256 -7.02 29.35 0.09
C PRO A 256 -5.53 29.42 -0.28
N LEU A 257 -4.67 29.00 0.65
CA LEU A 257 -3.26 28.86 0.38
C LEU A 257 -2.99 27.56 -0.37
N ILE A 258 -2.57 27.65 -1.61
CA ILE A 258 -2.17 26.50 -2.43
C ILE A 258 -0.71 26.19 -2.16
N LYS A 259 -0.43 24.93 -1.77
CA LYS A 259 0.93 24.41 -1.61
C LYS A 259 1.09 23.13 -2.39
N THR A 260 2.10 23.05 -3.23
CA THR A 260 2.50 21.81 -3.89
C THR A 260 3.23 20.92 -2.89
N VAL A 261 2.70 19.74 -2.66
CA VAL A 261 3.26 18.74 -1.73
C VAL A 261 3.45 17.41 -2.47
N PRO A 262 4.51 16.64 -2.17
CA PRO A 262 4.64 15.30 -2.68
C PRO A 262 3.60 14.39 -2.01
N VAL A 263 2.83 13.67 -2.79
CA VAL A 263 1.81 12.74 -2.31
C VAL A 263 2.13 11.33 -2.80
N THR A 264 2.02 10.37 -1.91
CA THR A 264 2.07 8.95 -2.22
C THR A 264 0.69 8.34 -2.01
N GLU A 265 0.32 7.38 -2.84
CA GLU A 265 -0.97 6.71 -2.77
C GLU A 265 -0.78 5.20 -2.64
N HIS A 266 -1.62 4.55 -1.83
CA HIS A 266 -1.74 3.11 -1.81
C HIS A 266 -2.53 2.67 -3.04
N VAL A 267 -2.04 1.65 -3.72
CA VAL A 267 -2.72 1.00 -4.84
C VAL A 267 -3.06 -0.42 -4.43
N SER A 268 -4.33 -0.78 -4.52
CA SER A 268 -4.74 -2.14 -4.17
C SER A 268 -4.18 -3.15 -5.16
N VAL A 269 -3.76 -4.31 -4.65
CA VAL A 269 -3.29 -5.44 -5.49
C VAL A 269 -4.35 -5.86 -6.50
N TRP A 270 -5.62 -5.65 -6.23
CA TRP A 270 -6.74 -5.98 -7.11
C TRP A 270 -6.79 -5.11 -8.37
N ASP A 271 -6.43 -3.85 -8.24
CA ASP A 271 -6.48 -2.85 -9.32
C ASP A 271 -5.12 -2.60 -10.00
N PHE A 272 -4.13 -3.41 -9.69
CA PHE A 272 -2.77 -3.30 -10.21
C PHE A 272 -2.44 -4.46 -11.15
N TYR A 273 -2.06 -4.15 -12.37
CA TYR A 273 -1.79 -5.11 -13.44
C TYR A 273 -0.38 -4.88 -14.00
N PRO A 274 0.62 -5.59 -13.46
CA PRO A 274 2.00 -5.49 -13.94
C PRO A 274 2.20 -6.25 -15.25
N ASP A 275 3.34 -6.04 -15.87
CA ASP A 275 3.81 -6.80 -17.02
C ASP A 275 3.83 -8.30 -16.71
N PRO A 276 3.20 -9.15 -17.55
CA PRO A 276 3.14 -10.59 -17.36
C PRO A 276 4.50 -11.30 -17.26
N ASP A 277 5.53 -10.74 -17.91
CA ASP A 277 6.86 -11.34 -18.02
C ASP A 277 7.82 -10.87 -16.92
N ALA A 278 7.43 -9.84 -16.14
CA ALA A 278 8.24 -9.29 -15.05
C ALA A 278 8.01 -10.01 -13.73
N ASN A 279 9.11 -10.26 -12.99
CA ASN A 279 9.06 -10.79 -11.63
C ASN A 279 9.18 -9.67 -10.55
N ASN A 280 9.57 -8.47 -10.96
CA ASN A 280 9.72 -7.31 -10.08
C ASN A 280 9.45 -6.00 -10.85
N MET A 281 9.39 -4.88 -10.11
CA MET A 281 9.12 -3.57 -10.73
C MET A 281 10.26 -3.04 -11.61
N GLU A 282 11.48 -3.52 -11.40
CA GLU A 282 12.65 -3.07 -12.17
C GLU A 282 12.69 -3.71 -13.56
N GLU A 283 12.16 -4.93 -13.67
CA GLU A 283 12.06 -5.68 -14.92
C GLU A 283 10.81 -5.31 -15.74
N ALA A 284 9.79 -4.70 -15.09
CA ALA A 284 8.53 -4.41 -15.73
C ALA A 284 8.66 -3.35 -16.83
N GLU A 285 8.31 -3.69 -18.06
CA GLU A 285 8.24 -2.75 -19.19
C GLU A 285 7.04 -1.83 -19.08
N TYR A 286 5.94 -2.31 -18.48
CA TYR A 286 4.74 -1.52 -18.27
C TYR A 286 3.95 -1.95 -17.04
N VAL A 287 3.07 -1.08 -16.62
CA VAL A 287 2.09 -1.32 -15.57
C VAL A 287 0.76 -0.66 -15.97
N VAL A 288 -0.33 -1.34 -15.71
CA VAL A 288 -1.67 -0.78 -15.85
C VAL A 288 -2.34 -0.73 -14.47
N GLN A 289 -2.81 0.44 -14.09
CA GLN A 289 -3.67 0.61 -12.92
C GLN A 289 -5.11 0.83 -13.37
N ARG A 290 -6.03 0.06 -12.80
CA ARG A 290 -7.46 0.23 -13.03
C ARG A 290 -8.05 1.18 -11.99
N HIS A 291 -8.81 2.17 -12.44
CA HIS A 291 -9.54 3.10 -11.58
C HIS A 291 -11.04 2.94 -11.79
N LYS A 292 -11.77 2.95 -10.69
CA LYS A 292 -13.22 2.90 -10.67
C LYS A 292 -13.77 4.28 -10.29
N LEU A 293 -14.06 5.09 -11.30
CA LEU A 293 -14.47 6.47 -11.10
C LEU A 293 -15.99 6.66 -11.19
N SER A 294 -16.51 7.60 -10.40
CA SER A 294 -17.86 8.11 -10.59
C SER A 294 -17.88 9.13 -11.73
N ARG A 295 -19.09 9.44 -12.25
CA ARG A 295 -19.26 10.50 -13.25
C ARG A 295 -18.66 11.84 -12.80
N LYS A 296 -18.79 12.18 -11.52
CA LYS A 296 -18.16 13.37 -10.94
C LYS A 296 -16.62 13.25 -10.97
N GLY A 297 -16.09 12.10 -10.50
CA GLY A 297 -14.64 11.86 -10.49
C GLY A 297 -14.02 11.94 -11.89
N LEU A 298 -14.73 11.42 -12.93
CA LEU A 298 -14.29 11.51 -14.30
C LEU A 298 -14.27 12.97 -14.80
N ARG A 299 -15.29 13.77 -14.46
CA ARG A 299 -15.33 15.19 -14.80
C ARG A 299 -14.30 16.04 -14.04
N ASP A 300 -13.98 15.66 -12.80
CA ASP A 300 -12.96 16.35 -12.01
C ASP A 300 -11.54 16.18 -12.61
N LEU A 301 -11.32 15.17 -13.47
CA LEU A 301 -10.05 15.02 -14.21
C LEU A 301 -9.79 16.19 -15.17
N LYS A 302 -10.83 16.90 -15.66
CA LYS A 302 -10.67 18.11 -16.48
C LYS A 302 -9.87 19.22 -15.80
N ARG A 303 -9.87 19.25 -14.46
CA ARG A 303 -9.10 20.23 -13.68
C ARG A 303 -7.62 19.90 -13.59
N ARG A 304 -7.25 18.68 -13.97
CA ARG A 304 -5.86 18.23 -13.93
C ARG A 304 -5.15 18.57 -15.25
N PRO A 305 -3.87 18.94 -15.20
CA PRO A 305 -3.12 19.29 -16.42
C PRO A 305 -3.06 18.10 -17.39
N TYR A 306 -3.04 18.41 -18.68
CA TYR A 306 -2.87 17.47 -19.79
C TYR A 306 -4.02 16.47 -19.99
N PHE A 307 -5.17 16.62 -19.35
CA PHE A 307 -6.36 15.86 -19.67
C PHE A 307 -7.16 16.54 -20.78
N ARG A 308 -7.72 15.74 -21.69
CA ARG A 308 -8.49 16.21 -22.87
C ARG A 308 -9.97 16.33 -22.50
N ASP A 309 -10.48 17.54 -22.41
CA ASP A 309 -11.86 17.83 -22.01
C ASP A 309 -12.89 17.16 -22.92
N ASN A 310 -12.68 17.24 -24.25
CA ASN A 310 -13.55 16.62 -25.23
C ASN A 310 -13.62 15.11 -25.09
N ALA A 311 -12.48 14.44 -24.86
CA ALA A 311 -12.44 13.01 -24.68
C ALA A 311 -13.16 12.56 -23.38
N ILE A 312 -13.07 13.37 -22.33
CA ILE A 312 -13.80 13.13 -21.08
C ILE A 312 -15.30 13.27 -21.31
N ASP A 313 -15.77 14.28 -22.06
CA ASP A 313 -17.18 14.44 -22.36
C ASP A 313 -17.72 13.29 -23.21
N MET A 314 -16.98 12.88 -24.25
CA MET A 314 -17.32 11.71 -25.06
C MET A 314 -17.38 10.43 -24.22
N ALA A 315 -16.40 10.21 -23.33
CA ALA A 315 -16.41 9.05 -22.45
C ALA A 315 -17.62 9.06 -21.49
N VAL A 316 -18.04 10.24 -21.02
CA VAL A 316 -19.25 10.39 -20.18
C VAL A 316 -20.53 10.14 -20.96
N GLU A 317 -20.59 10.58 -22.24
CA GLU A 317 -21.74 10.39 -23.13
C GLU A 317 -21.93 8.92 -23.53
N LEU A 318 -20.84 8.17 -23.74
CA LEU A 318 -20.87 6.73 -24.01
C LEU A 318 -21.42 5.91 -22.84
N GLY A 319 -21.50 6.49 -21.64
CA GLY A 319 -22.09 5.84 -20.46
C GLY A 319 -21.10 5.05 -19.61
N ALA A 320 -21.66 4.44 -18.55
CA ALA A 320 -20.88 3.66 -17.58
C ALA A 320 -20.32 2.38 -18.25
N SER A 321 -19.01 2.17 -18.09
CA SER A 321 -18.28 1.04 -18.70
C SER A 321 -17.80 0.01 -17.68
N TYR A 322 -17.94 0.31 -16.39
CA TYR A 322 -17.43 -0.57 -15.36
C TYR A 322 -18.27 -1.84 -15.22
N THR A 323 -17.60 -2.97 -15.38
CA THR A 323 -18.17 -4.29 -15.10
C THR A 323 -17.49 -4.87 -13.87
N ALA A 324 -18.30 -5.33 -12.90
CA ALA A 324 -17.75 -5.95 -11.69
C ALA A 324 -17.02 -7.26 -12.05
N GLU A 325 -15.83 -7.41 -11.51
CA GLU A 325 -15.04 -8.63 -11.67
C GLU A 325 -15.62 -9.77 -10.83
N TYR A 326 -15.28 -11.01 -11.20
CA TYR A 326 -15.79 -12.19 -10.49
C TYR A 326 -15.43 -12.18 -9.00
N TRP A 327 -14.25 -11.69 -8.65
CA TRP A 327 -13.80 -11.62 -7.27
C TRP A 327 -14.53 -10.53 -6.47
N GLU A 328 -14.96 -9.44 -7.09
CA GLU A 328 -15.78 -8.42 -6.42
C GLU A 328 -17.14 -9.02 -6.00
N ASN A 329 -17.74 -9.79 -6.89
CA ASN A 329 -19.00 -10.47 -6.59
C ASN A 329 -18.83 -11.55 -5.52
N ALA A 330 -17.69 -12.25 -5.50
CA ALA A 330 -17.39 -13.25 -4.49
C ALA A 330 -17.06 -12.66 -3.11
N MET A 331 -16.56 -11.43 -3.06
CA MET A 331 -16.27 -10.73 -1.78
C MET A 331 -17.52 -10.16 -1.12
N GLU A 332 -18.54 -9.82 -1.90
CA GLU A 332 -19.79 -9.28 -1.40
C GLU A 332 -20.81 -10.42 -1.21
N ASP A 333 -21.29 -10.59 0.02
CA ASP A 333 -22.33 -11.59 0.37
C ASP A 333 -23.70 -11.30 -0.29
N ASP A 334 -23.84 -10.17 -0.98
CA ASP A 334 -25.13 -9.71 -1.48
C ASP A 334 -25.20 -9.83 -3.01
N SER A 335 -25.99 -10.81 -3.46
CA SER A 335 -26.30 -11.04 -4.88
C SER A 335 -27.12 -9.91 -5.53
N THR A 336 -27.57 -8.92 -4.75
CA THR A 336 -28.36 -7.77 -5.17
C THR A 336 -27.56 -6.47 -5.19
N ARG A 337 -26.43 -6.47 -5.87
CA ARG A 337 -25.68 -5.22 -6.07
C ARG A 337 -26.46 -4.30 -7.02
N PRO A 338 -26.88 -3.12 -6.58
CA PRO A 338 -27.48 -2.18 -7.53
C PRO A 338 -26.44 -1.83 -8.59
N ALA A 339 -26.85 -1.79 -9.86
CA ALA A 339 -25.99 -1.36 -10.94
C ALA A 339 -25.42 0.02 -10.62
N THR A 340 -24.13 0.10 -10.31
CA THR A 340 -23.49 1.37 -10.06
C THR A 340 -22.99 1.94 -11.36
N GLU A 341 -23.47 3.16 -11.70
CA GLU A 341 -22.93 3.92 -12.83
C GLU A 341 -21.47 4.33 -12.55
N ARG A 342 -20.54 3.44 -12.84
CA ARG A 342 -19.12 3.65 -12.70
C ARG A 342 -18.42 3.54 -14.05
N TYR A 343 -17.32 4.25 -14.15
CA TYR A 343 -16.46 4.26 -15.33
C TYR A 343 -15.17 3.53 -15.01
N GLU A 344 -14.80 2.60 -15.87
CA GLU A 344 -13.51 1.96 -15.81
C GLU A 344 -12.50 2.84 -16.54
N VAL A 345 -11.48 3.29 -15.82
CA VAL A 345 -10.41 4.10 -16.36
C VAL A 345 -9.10 3.36 -16.17
N LEU A 346 -8.39 3.11 -17.25
CA LEU A 346 -7.10 2.45 -17.26
C LEU A 346 -5.99 3.50 -17.33
N GLU A 347 -5.08 3.45 -16.38
CA GLU A 347 -3.87 4.27 -16.34
C GLU A 347 -2.67 3.38 -16.68
N PHE A 348 -2.11 3.60 -17.84
CA PHE A 348 -0.94 2.90 -18.35
C PHE A 348 0.34 3.72 -18.09
N TRP A 349 1.37 3.05 -17.60
CA TRP A 349 2.74 3.55 -17.51
C TRP A 349 3.67 2.53 -18.15
N GLY A 350 4.45 2.94 -19.12
CA GLY A 350 5.38 2.01 -19.77
C GLY A 350 5.86 2.54 -21.11
N PHE A 351 6.51 1.65 -21.84
CA PHE A 351 7.05 1.95 -23.16
C PHE A 351 5.98 1.80 -24.24
N ALA A 352 5.96 2.75 -25.16
CA ALA A 352 5.12 2.73 -26.35
C ALA A 352 5.95 3.15 -27.57
N ASP A 353 5.62 2.61 -28.74
CA ASP A 353 6.36 2.86 -29.98
C ASP A 353 6.25 4.31 -30.43
N THR A 354 7.39 4.90 -30.76
CA THR A 354 7.48 6.31 -31.15
C THR A 354 6.64 6.62 -32.39
N GLU A 355 6.59 5.72 -33.36
CA GLU A 355 5.78 5.88 -34.58
C GLU A 355 4.29 5.94 -34.27
N MET A 356 3.82 5.06 -33.38
CA MET A 356 2.43 5.04 -32.94
C MET A 356 2.06 6.33 -32.18
N LEU A 357 2.97 6.85 -31.36
CA LEU A 357 2.77 8.11 -30.63
C LEU A 357 2.69 9.32 -31.58
N GLU A 358 3.56 9.40 -32.60
CA GLU A 358 3.55 10.45 -33.60
C GLU A 358 2.27 10.42 -34.44
N ALA A 359 1.81 9.24 -34.86
CA ALA A 359 0.55 9.07 -35.58
C ALA A 359 -0.66 9.55 -34.77
N ASN A 360 -0.58 9.54 -33.43
CA ASN A 360 -1.64 10.03 -32.55
C ASN A 360 -1.44 11.46 -32.03
N GLY A 361 -0.59 12.24 -32.70
CA GLY A 361 -0.48 13.69 -32.53
C GLY A 361 0.52 14.15 -31.48
N ILE A 362 1.35 13.25 -30.93
CA ILE A 362 2.47 13.67 -30.07
C ILE A 362 3.59 14.21 -30.95
N ARG A 363 4.00 15.44 -30.67
CA ARG A 363 5.19 16.02 -31.31
C ARG A 363 6.43 15.49 -30.60
N VAL A 364 7.10 14.53 -31.19
CA VAL A 364 8.36 14.00 -30.68
C VAL A 364 9.52 14.86 -31.18
N THR A 365 10.36 15.36 -30.27
CA THR A 365 11.54 16.16 -30.64
C THR A 365 12.55 15.31 -31.41
N LYS A 366 13.37 15.97 -32.27
CA LYS A 366 14.40 15.26 -33.06
C LYS A 366 15.37 14.43 -32.19
N ALA A 367 15.59 14.82 -30.94
CA ALA A 367 16.43 14.10 -30.01
C ALA A 367 15.78 12.80 -29.54
N LEU A 368 14.48 12.79 -29.33
CA LEU A 368 13.69 11.62 -28.88
C LEU A 368 13.36 10.66 -30.04
N LYS A 369 13.30 11.13 -31.28
CA LYS A 369 13.11 10.29 -32.48
C LYS A 369 14.23 9.26 -32.70
N LYS A 370 15.32 9.34 -31.96
CA LYS A 370 16.38 8.34 -31.98
C LYS A 370 16.02 7.04 -31.25
N TYR A 371 14.99 7.10 -30.42
CA TYR A 371 14.53 5.97 -29.64
C TYR A 371 13.29 5.36 -30.30
N ASP A 372 13.30 4.06 -30.48
CA ASP A 372 12.19 3.32 -31.08
C ASP A 372 10.96 3.32 -30.15
N GLN A 373 11.20 3.38 -28.85
CA GLN A 373 10.17 3.40 -27.81
C GLN A 373 10.39 4.53 -26.81
N LEU A 374 9.32 5.12 -26.34
CA LEU A 374 9.31 6.17 -25.33
C LEU A 374 8.46 5.76 -24.13
N ASN A 375 8.92 6.13 -22.93
CA ASN A 375 8.15 5.90 -21.71
C ASN A 375 7.05 6.96 -21.60
N VAL A 376 5.81 6.50 -21.46
CA VAL A 376 4.60 7.36 -21.51
C VAL A 376 3.65 7.05 -20.34
N ASN A 377 2.79 8.01 -20.05
CA ASN A 377 1.60 7.82 -19.24
C ASN A 377 0.35 8.04 -20.10
N ILE A 378 -0.50 7.03 -20.18
CA ILE A 378 -1.71 7.04 -20.98
C ILE A 378 -2.91 6.74 -20.10
N TRP A 379 -3.96 7.53 -20.22
CA TRP A 379 -5.23 7.28 -19.55
C TRP A 379 -6.31 6.99 -20.58
N VAL A 380 -7.00 5.87 -20.44
CA VAL A 380 -8.04 5.41 -21.38
C VAL A 380 -9.33 5.14 -20.62
N CYS A 381 -10.45 5.58 -21.19
CA CYS A 381 -11.81 5.26 -20.72
C CYS A 381 -12.73 5.12 -21.92
N ASN A 382 -13.53 4.08 -21.98
CA ASN A 382 -14.47 3.86 -23.10
C ASN A 382 -13.83 3.98 -24.50
N ASN A 383 -12.62 3.45 -24.65
CA ASN A 383 -11.81 3.55 -25.88
C ASN A 383 -11.41 4.99 -26.26
N GLN A 384 -11.60 5.97 -25.36
CA GLN A 384 -11.16 7.35 -25.52
C GLN A 384 -9.87 7.60 -24.75
N ILE A 385 -8.91 8.28 -25.38
CA ILE A 385 -7.66 8.68 -24.72
C ILE A 385 -7.90 9.97 -23.95
N LEU A 386 -8.00 9.85 -22.62
CA LEU A 386 -8.22 11.00 -21.74
C LEU A 386 -6.94 11.82 -21.54
N ARG A 387 -5.78 11.15 -21.51
CA ARG A 387 -4.47 11.75 -21.30
C ARG A 387 -3.42 10.94 -22.04
N LEU A 388 -2.46 11.62 -22.66
CA LEU A 388 -1.31 11.01 -23.30
C LEU A 388 -0.12 11.97 -23.15
N VAL A 389 0.83 11.61 -22.29
CA VAL A 389 2.01 12.42 -21.97
C VAL A 389 3.26 11.56 -21.85
N LEU A 390 4.41 12.16 -22.10
CA LEU A 390 5.70 11.52 -21.83
C LEU A 390 5.92 11.41 -20.32
N ASN A 391 6.69 10.41 -19.90
CA ASN A 391 7.02 10.22 -18.50
C ASN A 391 7.87 11.40 -17.98
N PRO A 392 7.39 12.16 -16.96
CA PRO A 392 8.09 13.34 -16.46
C PRO A 392 9.29 13.01 -15.56
N PHE A 393 9.47 11.75 -15.14
CA PHE A 393 10.56 11.38 -14.25
C PHE A 393 11.89 11.22 -14.98
N LYS A 394 12.96 11.76 -14.39
CA LYS A 394 14.33 11.58 -14.88
C LYS A 394 15.22 11.06 -13.74
N PRO A 395 15.88 9.90 -13.88
CA PRO A 395 15.75 8.94 -14.99
C PRO A 395 14.31 8.43 -15.14
N SER A 396 13.94 8.05 -16.38
CA SER A 396 12.61 7.52 -16.67
C SER A 396 12.37 6.24 -15.89
N ARG A 397 11.32 6.22 -15.09
CA ARG A 397 10.93 5.07 -14.27
C ARG A 397 9.41 5.01 -14.09
N ILE A 398 8.91 3.83 -13.92
CA ILE A 398 7.52 3.61 -13.57
C ILE A 398 7.32 3.99 -12.09
N PRO A 399 6.38 4.90 -11.75
CA PRO A 399 6.26 5.47 -10.40
C PRO A 399 5.47 4.56 -9.44
N TYR A 400 5.73 3.27 -9.46
CA TYR A 400 5.15 2.30 -8.54
C TYR A 400 6.26 1.55 -7.81
N HIS A 401 5.98 1.21 -6.57
CA HIS A 401 6.86 0.43 -5.72
C HIS A 401 6.07 -0.72 -5.14
N ALA A 402 6.46 -1.95 -5.44
CA ALA A 402 5.89 -3.15 -4.89
C ALA A 402 6.82 -3.72 -3.82
N ALA A 403 6.27 -4.01 -2.64
CA ALA A 403 6.99 -4.61 -1.53
C ALA A 403 6.37 -5.97 -1.21
N PRO A 404 7.06 -7.09 -1.48
CA PRO A 404 6.59 -8.42 -1.11
C PRO A 404 6.78 -8.66 0.40
N TYR A 405 5.86 -9.42 1.01
CA TYR A 405 6.01 -9.94 2.36
C TYR A 405 7.04 -11.08 2.38
N GLU A 406 6.83 -12.06 1.53
CA GLU A 406 7.78 -13.13 1.25
C GLU A 406 8.03 -13.13 -0.26
N VAL A 407 9.31 -13.09 -0.65
CA VAL A 407 9.70 -12.99 -2.06
C VAL A 407 9.43 -14.31 -2.77
N ASN A 408 8.66 -14.25 -3.85
CA ASN A 408 8.57 -15.35 -4.82
C ASN A 408 9.43 -14.99 -6.04
N PRO A 409 10.58 -15.69 -6.27
CA PRO A 409 11.51 -15.31 -7.33
C PRO A 409 10.98 -15.55 -8.75
N TYR A 410 9.85 -16.26 -8.89
CA TYR A 410 9.26 -16.64 -10.17
C TYR A 410 7.88 -15.99 -10.42
N SER A 411 7.45 -15.08 -9.57
CA SER A 411 6.19 -14.38 -9.70
C SER A 411 6.35 -12.93 -9.24
N PHE A 412 5.64 -12.03 -9.88
CA PHE A 412 5.60 -10.63 -9.46
C PHE A 412 5.04 -10.46 -8.05
N PHE A 413 3.99 -11.21 -7.73
CA PHE A 413 3.35 -11.14 -6.42
C PHE A 413 3.99 -12.11 -5.45
N GLY A 414 4.37 -11.60 -4.28
CA GLY A 414 4.89 -12.39 -3.17
C GLY A 414 3.84 -13.27 -2.52
N VAL A 415 4.27 -13.98 -1.48
CA VAL A 415 3.44 -14.89 -0.69
C VAL A 415 3.06 -14.20 0.63
N GLY A 416 1.78 -14.24 0.99
CA GLY A 416 1.25 -13.67 2.22
C GLY A 416 1.06 -14.71 3.33
N ILE A 417 0.81 -14.21 4.54
CA ILE A 417 0.56 -15.08 5.70
C ILE A 417 -0.68 -15.95 5.48
N ALA A 418 -1.73 -15.39 4.88
CA ALA A 418 -2.96 -16.12 4.65
C ALA A 418 -2.77 -17.30 3.70
N GLU A 419 -1.88 -17.17 2.72
CA GLU A 419 -1.51 -18.23 1.80
C GLU A 419 -0.68 -19.32 2.49
N ASN A 420 0.36 -18.93 3.26
CA ASN A 420 1.18 -19.87 4.02
C ASN A 420 0.37 -20.68 5.05
N MET A 421 -0.80 -20.19 5.40
CA MET A 421 -1.70 -20.85 6.35
C MET A 421 -2.84 -21.65 5.70
N ASP A 422 -3.03 -21.58 4.40
CA ASP A 422 -4.23 -22.09 3.74
C ASP A 422 -4.51 -23.57 4.10
N ASP A 423 -3.52 -24.43 3.94
CA ASP A 423 -3.63 -25.85 4.26
C ASP A 423 -3.89 -26.10 5.75
N THR A 424 -3.15 -25.42 6.63
CA THR A 424 -3.30 -25.57 8.07
C THR A 424 -4.62 -25.02 8.57
N GLN A 425 -5.12 -23.93 7.99
CA GLN A 425 -6.45 -23.38 8.28
C GLN A 425 -7.56 -24.35 7.87
N THR A 426 -7.41 -24.98 6.72
CA THR A 426 -8.35 -25.99 6.24
C THR A 426 -8.41 -27.19 7.15
N LEU A 427 -7.24 -27.71 7.60
CA LEU A 427 -7.15 -28.79 8.57
C LEU A 427 -7.79 -28.42 9.91
N MET A 428 -7.49 -27.25 10.46
CA MET A 428 -8.06 -26.77 11.72
C MET A 428 -9.60 -26.69 11.64
N ASN A 429 -10.13 -26.15 10.56
CA ASN A 429 -11.58 -26.08 10.35
C ASN A 429 -12.21 -27.47 10.26
N GLY A 430 -11.56 -28.41 9.57
CA GLY A 430 -12.00 -29.78 9.43
C GLY A 430 -12.08 -30.50 10.79
N PHE A 431 -11.00 -30.45 11.59
CA PHE A 431 -11.00 -31.08 12.91
C PHE A 431 -12.01 -30.46 13.86
N MET A 432 -12.19 -29.14 13.82
CA MET A 432 -13.17 -28.49 14.67
C MET A 432 -14.61 -28.88 14.26
N ARG A 433 -14.93 -28.95 12.98
CA ARG A 433 -16.26 -29.40 12.51
C ARG A 433 -16.52 -30.84 12.95
N MET A 434 -15.55 -31.73 12.74
CA MET A 434 -15.66 -33.13 13.19
C MET A 434 -15.83 -33.24 14.72
N ALA A 435 -15.12 -32.41 15.50
CA ALA A 435 -15.26 -32.39 16.95
C ALA A 435 -16.68 -31.97 17.37
N VAL A 436 -17.22 -30.92 16.76
CA VAL A 436 -18.57 -30.42 17.05
C VAL A 436 -19.63 -31.43 16.63
N ASP A 437 -19.56 -31.99 15.43
CA ASP A 437 -20.53 -32.97 14.93
C ASP A 437 -20.49 -34.26 15.76
N ASN A 438 -19.29 -34.74 16.13
CA ASN A 438 -19.15 -35.89 17.05
C ASN A 438 -19.70 -35.59 18.43
N ALA A 439 -19.48 -34.39 18.98
CA ALA A 439 -20.03 -34.01 20.29
C ALA A 439 -21.57 -34.03 20.28
N VAL A 440 -22.20 -33.59 19.18
CA VAL A 440 -23.67 -33.64 19.00
C VAL A 440 -24.14 -35.09 18.92
N LEU A 441 -23.45 -35.93 18.13
CA LEU A 441 -23.83 -37.34 17.97
C LEU A 441 -23.62 -38.13 19.27
N SER A 442 -22.47 -37.94 19.94
CA SER A 442 -22.16 -38.65 21.19
C SER A 442 -23.01 -38.17 22.37
N GLY A 443 -23.45 -36.89 22.34
CA GLY A 443 -24.41 -36.36 23.32
C GLY A 443 -25.84 -36.82 23.13
N SER A 444 -26.17 -37.38 21.96
CA SER A 444 -27.48 -37.89 21.64
C SER A 444 -27.59 -39.37 21.97
N LEU A 445 -28.58 -39.73 22.75
CA LEU A 445 -28.90 -41.14 23.03
C LEU A 445 -29.60 -41.75 21.82
N LEU A 446 -29.00 -42.82 21.27
CA LEU A 446 -29.71 -43.71 20.38
C LEU A 446 -30.52 -44.67 21.21
N ILE A 447 -31.82 -44.64 21.06
CA ILE A 447 -32.73 -45.46 21.86
C ILE A 447 -33.40 -46.42 20.94
N GLU A 448 -33.15 -47.68 21.18
CA GLU A 448 -33.82 -48.78 20.55
C GLU A 448 -34.96 -49.27 21.45
N ILE A 449 -36.17 -49.36 20.90
CA ILE A 449 -37.37 -49.73 21.64
C ILE A 449 -37.99 -50.97 20.99
N ASP A 450 -38.12 -52.04 21.74
CA ASP A 450 -38.87 -53.19 21.32
C ASP A 450 -40.34 -53.02 21.74
N GLU A 451 -41.16 -52.64 20.73
CA GLU A 451 -42.60 -52.40 20.94
C GLU A 451 -43.37 -53.65 21.40
N ASN A 452 -42.90 -54.86 21.05
CA ASN A 452 -43.56 -56.10 21.42
C ASN A 452 -43.47 -56.39 22.94
N ASN A 453 -42.42 -55.87 23.58
CA ASN A 453 -42.17 -56.03 25.01
C ASN A 453 -42.72 -54.86 25.84
N LEU A 454 -43.28 -53.84 25.22
CA LEU A 454 -43.93 -52.72 25.90
C LEU A 454 -45.46 -52.87 25.94
N THR A 455 -46.08 -52.24 26.95
CA THR A 455 -47.54 -52.18 27.02
C THR A 455 -48.07 -51.36 25.84
N PRO A 456 -49.01 -51.91 25.05
CA PRO A 456 -49.56 -51.20 23.89
C PRO A 456 -50.17 -49.85 24.24
N GLY A 457 -49.96 -48.83 23.36
CA GLY A 457 -50.53 -47.50 23.53
C GLY A 457 -49.77 -46.55 24.45
N GLN A 458 -48.53 -46.89 24.87
CA GLN A 458 -47.69 -45.98 25.61
C GLN A 458 -47.13 -44.89 24.71
N ASP A 459 -47.06 -43.65 25.23
CA ASP A 459 -46.32 -42.57 24.59
C ASP A 459 -44.83 -42.90 24.60
N LEU A 460 -44.20 -42.96 23.43
CA LEU A 460 -42.77 -43.26 23.28
C LEU A 460 -41.87 -42.03 23.42
N LYS A 461 -42.42 -40.85 23.65
CA LYS A 461 -41.62 -39.64 23.91
C LYS A 461 -40.83 -39.76 25.19
N ILE A 462 -39.54 -39.49 25.14
CA ILE A 462 -38.60 -39.57 26.27
C ILE A 462 -38.42 -38.20 26.90
N TYR A 463 -38.62 -38.14 28.22
CA TYR A 463 -38.36 -36.95 29.05
C TYR A 463 -37.90 -37.38 30.46
N PRO A 464 -37.24 -36.52 31.20
CA PRO A 464 -36.80 -36.84 32.57
C PRO A 464 -37.95 -37.33 33.45
N GLY A 465 -37.75 -38.48 34.12
CA GLY A 465 -38.77 -39.08 34.98
C GLY A 465 -39.82 -39.94 34.24
N LYS A 466 -39.68 -40.16 32.94
CA LYS A 466 -40.55 -41.07 32.17
C LYS A 466 -40.43 -42.49 32.66
N VAL A 467 -41.56 -43.12 32.91
CA VAL A 467 -41.66 -44.53 33.29
C VAL A 467 -42.28 -45.33 32.13
N PHE A 468 -41.55 -46.33 31.65
CA PHE A 468 -42.04 -47.28 30.67
C PHE A 468 -42.57 -48.53 31.36
N LYS A 469 -43.79 -48.95 31.04
CA LYS A 469 -44.40 -50.18 31.52
C LYS A 469 -44.10 -51.31 30.54
N ARG A 470 -43.51 -52.39 31.06
CA ARG A 470 -43.14 -53.58 30.29
C ARG A 470 -44.20 -54.65 30.43
N GLN A 471 -44.51 -55.38 29.37
CA GLN A 471 -45.44 -56.46 29.33
C GLN A 471 -44.77 -57.86 29.39
N GLY A 472 -43.49 -57.94 28.96
CA GLY A 472 -42.70 -59.17 28.92
C GLY A 472 -41.18 -58.93 28.87
N GLY A 473 -40.39 -60.00 28.75
CA GLY A 473 -38.93 -59.96 28.59
C GLY A 473 -38.14 -59.68 29.91
N ALA A 474 -36.82 -59.78 29.87
CA ALA A 474 -35.92 -59.43 30.98
C ALA A 474 -35.74 -57.91 31.15
N PRO A 475 -35.36 -57.40 32.31
CA PRO A 475 -35.02 -55.99 32.48
C PRO A 475 -33.93 -55.53 31.49
N GLY A 476 -34.17 -54.43 30.78
CA GLY A 476 -33.28 -53.90 29.79
C GLY A 476 -33.51 -54.38 28.35
N GLN A 477 -34.37 -55.39 28.12
CA GLN A 477 -34.66 -55.89 26.75
C GLN A 477 -35.68 -55.04 25.98
N ALA A 478 -36.59 -54.39 26.69
CA ALA A 478 -37.62 -53.57 26.04
C ALA A 478 -37.14 -52.17 25.62
N LEU A 479 -36.06 -51.72 26.22
CA LEU A 479 -35.48 -50.39 25.91
C LEU A 479 -33.97 -50.50 26.10
N PHE A 480 -33.27 -50.29 25.00
CA PHE A 480 -31.83 -50.26 24.96
C PHE A 480 -31.35 -48.87 24.56
N ALA A 481 -30.49 -48.28 25.36
CA ALA A 481 -29.91 -47.00 25.07
C ALA A 481 -28.40 -47.16 24.83
N THR A 482 -27.94 -46.68 23.71
CA THR A 482 -26.52 -46.64 23.36
C THR A 482 -26.06 -45.23 23.02
N GLN A 483 -24.81 -44.97 23.19
CA GLN A 483 -24.19 -43.71 22.80
C GLN A 483 -23.10 -44.00 21.77
N PHE A 484 -22.93 -43.08 20.83
CA PHE A 484 -21.79 -43.11 19.93
C PHE A 484 -20.51 -42.81 20.72
N PRO A 485 -19.37 -43.38 20.32
CA PRO A 485 -18.08 -43.10 20.99
C PRO A 485 -17.74 -41.62 20.79
N ASN A 486 -17.31 -41.00 21.91
CA ASN A 486 -16.86 -39.61 21.86
C ASN A 486 -15.38 -39.55 21.48
N VAL A 487 -15.10 -39.08 20.27
CA VAL A 487 -13.75 -38.86 19.71
C VAL A 487 -13.39 -37.37 19.64
N SER A 488 -14.20 -36.49 20.23
CA SER A 488 -13.99 -35.02 20.17
C SER A 488 -12.63 -34.62 20.75
N GLN A 489 -12.14 -35.33 21.78
CA GLN A 489 -10.85 -35.02 22.38
C GLN A 489 -9.68 -35.30 21.42
N GLN A 490 -9.73 -36.39 20.65
CA GLN A 490 -8.73 -36.70 19.63
C GLN A 490 -8.71 -35.64 18.54
N ASN A 491 -9.89 -35.20 18.09
CA ASN A 491 -10.01 -34.12 17.11
C ASN A 491 -9.45 -32.79 17.63
N MET A 492 -9.64 -32.48 18.91
CA MET A 492 -9.06 -31.29 19.52
C MET A 492 -7.54 -31.38 19.62
N MET A 493 -6.96 -32.55 19.92
CA MET A 493 -5.51 -32.73 19.88
C MET A 493 -4.93 -32.55 18.48
N LEU A 494 -5.63 -33.02 17.44
CA LEU A 494 -5.21 -32.79 16.06
C LEU A 494 -5.36 -31.32 15.64
N PHE A 495 -6.39 -30.64 16.13
CA PHE A 495 -6.54 -29.20 15.96
C PHE A 495 -5.36 -28.43 16.58
N ASP A 496 -4.98 -28.76 17.83
CA ASP A 496 -3.85 -28.11 18.49
C ASP A 496 -2.54 -28.38 17.73
N LYS A 497 -2.35 -29.59 17.21
CA LYS A 497 -1.17 -29.90 16.37
C LYS A 497 -1.16 -29.13 15.05
N ALA A 498 -2.31 -29.01 14.39
CA ALA A 498 -2.43 -28.18 13.18
C ALA A 498 -2.12 -26.70 13.48
N ARG A 499 -2.47 -26.22 14.67
CA ARG A 499 -2.15 -24.87 15.12
C ARG A 499 -0.65 -24.68 15.34
N GLU A 500 0.05 -25.65 15.95
CA GLU A 500 1.51 -25.62 16.08
C GLU A 500 2.19 -25.58 14.70
N LEU A 501 1.74 -26.40 13.75
CA LEU A 501 2.25 -26.36 12.37
C LEU A 501 2.02 -25.00 11.69
N SER A 502 0.88 -24.36 11.98
CA SER A 502 0.60 -23.01 11.51
C SER A 502 1.56 -21.98 12.13
N ASP A 503 1.96 -22.16 13.40
CA ASP A 503 2.95 -21.30 14.06
C ASP A 503 4.33 -21.44 13.39
N GLU A 504 4.71 -22.67 13.04
CA GLU A 504 5.97 -22.96 12.33
C GLU A 504 5.96 -22.42 10.90
N SER A 505 4.88 -22.62 10.14
CA SER A 505 4.80 -22.20 8.72
C SER A 505 4.81 -20.67 8.57
N THR A 506 4.25 -19.94 9.52
CA THR A 506 4.18 -18.47 9.45
C THR A 506 5.31 -17.77 10.21
N GLY A 507 6.06 -18.48 11.06
CA GLY A 507 7.04 -17.87 11.96
C GLY A 507 6.42 -16.93 13.02
N LEU A 508 5.10 -16.96 13.20
CA LEU A 508 4.36 -16.14 14.16
C LEU A 508 3.79 -17.01 15.28
N PRO A 509 4.55 -17.24 16.34
CA PRO A 509 4.09 -18.07 17.45
C PRO A 509 2.96 -17.39 18.23
N SER A 510 2.12 -18.21 18.86
CA SER A 510 0.91 -17.76 19.55
C SER A 510 1.16 -16.77 20.70
N TYR A 511 2.34 -16.82 21.32
CA TYR A 511 2.70 -15.85 22.37
C TYR A 511 2.95 -14.43 21.84
N SER A 512 3.25 -14.25 20.54
CA SER A 512 3.49 -12.92 19.94
C SER A 512 2.23 -12.05 19.89
N TYR A 513 1.04 -12.65 19.96
CA TYR A 513 -0.24 -11.94 20.01
C TYR A 513 -1.00 -12.14 21.35
N GLY A 514 -0.27 -12.40 22.42
CA GLY A 514 -0.79 -12.32 23.79
C GLY A 514 -1.42 -13.61 24.33
N GLN A 515 -1.27 -14.76 23.66
CA GLN A 515 -1.59 -16.04 24.27
C GLN A 515 -0.44 -16.47 25.20
N THR A 516 -0.61 -16.22 26.48
CA THR A 516 0.22 -16.88 27.51
C THR A 516 -0.28 -18.31 27.68
N ASN A 517 0.58 -19.29 27.38
CA ASN A 517 0.35 -20.66 27.85
C ASN A 517 0.36 -20.62 29.38
N ILE A 518 -0.81 -20.63 29.97
CA ILE A 518 -0.95 -20.99 31.39
C ILE A 518 -0.72 -22.50 31.42
N GLN A 519 0.52 -22.89 31.76
CA GLN A 519 0.80 -24.26 32.22
C GLN A 519 0.15 -24.51 33.58
#